data_c7d459a111a7edacfc4b179620e3fd9f
#
_entry.id   c7d459a111a7edacfc4b179620e3fd9f
#
_cell.length_a   1.000
_cell.length_b   1.000
_cell.length_c   1.000
_cell.angle_alpha   90.00
_cell.angle_beta   90.00
_cell.angle_gamma   90.00
#
_symmetry.space_group_name_H-M   'P 1'
#
loop_
_entity.id
_entity.type
_entity.pdbx_description
1 polymer ?
#
loop_
_entity_poly.entity_id
_entity_poly.type
_entity_poly.pdbx_seq_one_letter_code
_entity_poly.pdbx_strand_id
1 'polypeptide(L)'
;MANQKYHVAAFYFPNFHIDPLNTEQHGPGWTEWELVRHATPRFEGHRQPRVPAWGYEDEADPAVMAKKIGAAAGHGVDTFLFDW
;
A
#
# COMPACT_ATOMS: atom_id res chain seq x y z
N MET A 1 0.95 22.53 7.56
CA MET A 1 1.07 23.18 8.86
C MET A 1 2.05 24.32 8.78
N ALA A 2 1.60 25.51 9.11
CA ALA A 2 2.36 26.75 8.87
C ALA A 2 3.68 26.82 9.62
N ASN A 3 3.77 26.17 10.79
CA ASN A 3 4.93 26.26 11.66
C ASN A 3 5.73 24.96 11.74
N GLN A 4 5.59 24.15 10.74
CA GLN A 4 6.30 22.87 10.70
C GLN A 4 7.80 23.10 10.53
N LYS A 5 8.58 22.64 11.51
CA LYS A 5 10.02 22.82 11.52
C LYS A 5 10.74 21.84 10.60
N TYR A 6 10.21 20.65 10.45
CA TYR A 6 10.79 19.58 9.64
C TYR A 6 9.78 19.11 8.62
N HIS A 7 10.28 18.64 7.49
CA HIS A 7 9.50 17.94 6.50
C HIS A 7 9.83 16.45 6.60
N VAL A 8 8.80 15.64 6.61
CA VAL A 8 8.95 14.18 6.64
C VAL A 8 8.46 13.62 5.32
N ALA A 9 9.37 13.03 4.57
CA ALA A 9 9.07 12.41 3.29
C ALA A 9 9.18 10.89 3.42
N ALA A 10 8.27 10.17 2.81
CA ALA A 10 8.27 8.72 2.79
C ALA A 10 8.26 8.22 1.35
N PHE A 11 9.07 7.23 1.06
CA PHE A 11 8.95 6.52 -0.21
C PHE A 11 7.65 5.74 -0.22
N TYR A 12 6.98 5.76 -1.37
CA TYR A 12 5.71 5.07 -1.51
C TYR A 12 5.62 4.41 -2.88
N PHE A 13 5.33 3.13 -2.88
CA PHE A 13 5.12 2.34 -4.08
C PHE A 13 3.66 1.91 -4.16
N PRO A 14 2.80 2.64 -4.91
CA PRO A 14 1.36 2.35 -4.98
C PRO A 14 1.08 1.25 -6.00
N ASN A 15 1.45 0.03 -5.70
CA ASN A 15 1.39 -1.09 -6.65
C ASN A 15 0.25 -2.07 -6.36
N PHE A 16 -0.61 -1.79 -5.39
CA PHE A 16 -1.70 -2.69 -4.99
C PHE A 16 -2.96 -2.41 -5.80
N HIS A 17 -2.86 -2.60 -7.10
CA HIS A 17 -3.96 -2.41 -8.04
C HIS A 17 -3.72 -3.27 -9.28
N ILE A 18 -4.77 -3.44 -10.09
CA ILE A 18 -4.63 -4.15 -11.36
C ILE A 18 -3.74 -3.33 -12.30
N ASP A 19 -2.82 -4.01 -12.95
CA ASP A 19 -1.83 -3.42 -13.84
C ASP A 19 -1.68 -4.31 -15.08
N PRO A 20 -1.61 -3.73 -16.29
CA PRO A 20 -1.54 -4.54 -17.51
C PRO A 20 -0.38 -5.55 -17.55
N LEU A 21 0.79 -5.16 -17.07
CA LEU A 21 1.95 -6.04 -17.04
C LEU A 21 1.72 -7.22 -16.10
N ASN A 22 1.19 -6.95 -14.92
CA ASN A 22 0.87 -7.99 -13.95
C ASN A 22 -0.23 -8.91 -14.46
N THR A 23 -1.22 -8.38 -15.16
CA THR A 23 -2.27 -9.16 -15.77
C THR A 23 -1.69 -10.12 -16.81
N GLU A 24 -0.75 -9.64 -17.63
CA GLU A 24 -0.07 -10.47 -18.62
C GLU A 24 0.72 -11.61 -17.97
N GLN A 25 1.41 -11.33 -16.87
CA GLN A 25 2.29 -12.30 -16.21
C GLN A 25 1.55 -13.24 -15.28
N HIS A 26 0.49 -12.80 -14.64
CA HIS A 26 -0.16 -13.52 -13.53
C HIS A 26 -1.64 -13.83 -13.79
N GLY A 27 -2.24 -13.27 -14.84
CA GLY A 27 -3.64 -13.48 -15.16
C GLY A 27 -4.56 -12.34 -14.72
N PRO A 28 -5.83 -12.38 -15.18
CA PRO A 28 -6.81 -11.33 -14.86
C PRO A 28 -7.10 -11.24 -13.37
N GLY A 29 -7.23 -10.02 -12.87
CA GLY A 29 -7.59 -9.76 -11.49
C GLY A 29 -6.44 -9.87 -10.49
N TRP A 30 -5.25 -10.22 -10.93
CA TRP A 30 -4.11 -10.34 -10.03
C TRP A 30 -3.62 -8.97 -9.56
N THR A 31 -3.34 -8.88 -8.25
CA THR A 31 -2.67 -7.73 -7.63
C THR A 31 -1.67 -8.24 -6.61
N GLU A 32 -0.84 -7.33 -6.09
CA GLU A 32 0.11 -7.68 -5.01
C GLU A 32 -0.59 -8.25 -3.78
N TRP A 33 -1.88 -7.98 -3.59
CA TRP A 33 -2.65 -8.55 -2.48
C TRP A 33 -2.67 -10.08 -2.50
N GLU A 34 -2.53 -10.68 -3.69
CA GLU A 34 -2.46 -12.14 -3.78
C GLU A 34 -1.26 -12.70 -3.03
N LEU A 35 -0.13 -11.99 -3.07
CA LEU A 35 1.06 -12.39 -2.32
C LEU A 35 0.82 -12.28 -0.82
N VAL A 36 0.13 -11.24 -0.38
CA VAL A 36 -0.20 -11.03 1.04
C VAL A 36 -1.15 -12.12 1.53
N ARG A 37 -2.20 -12.40 0.76
CA ARG A 37 -3.22 -13.40 1.13
C ARG A 37 -2.65 -14.81 1.25
N HIS A 38 -1.70 -15.16 0.41
CA HIS A 38 -1.13 -16.51 0.34
C HIS A 38 0.19 -16.65 1.08
N ALA A 39 0.58 -15.63 1.83
CA ALA A 39 1.79 -15.72 2.66
C ALA A 39 1.62 -16.82 3.71
N THR A 40 2.67 -17.58 3.92
CA THR A 40 2.68 -18.68 4.88
C THR A 40 3.72 -18.44 5.97
N PRO A 41 3.50 -18.99 7.19
CA PRO A 41 4.50 -18.91 8.24
C PRO A 41 5.81 -19.54 7.79
N ARG A 42 6.93 -18.90 8.11
CA ARG A 42 8.26 -19.38 7.79
C ARG A 42 9.03 -19.92 9.00
N PHE A 43 8.46 -19.72 10.16
CA PHE A 43 9.01 -20.23 11.41
C PHE A 43 7.87 -20.30 12.44
N GLU A 44 8.10 -21.02 13.53
CA GLU A 44 7.09 -21.15 14.57
C GLU A 44 6.75 -19.79 15.18
N GLY A 45 5.45 -19.50 15.28
CA GLY A 45 4.96 -18.21 15.79
C GLY A 45 4.91 -17.10 14.76
N HIS A 46 5.35 -17.32 13.54
CA HIS A 46 5.25 -16.34 12.47
C HIS A 46 3.80 -16.24 12.02
N ARG A 47 3.18 -15.10 12.27
CA ARG A 47 1.76 -14.88 11.97
C ARG A 47 1.58 -14.51 10.50
N GLN A 48 1.15 -15.46 9.70
CA GLN A 48 0.82 -15.26 8.30
C GLN A 48 -0.37 -16.13 7.91
N PRO A 49 -1.21 -15.69 6.98
CA PRO A 49 -1.21 -14.36 6.36
C PRO A 49 -1.73 -13.29 7.32
N ARG A 50 -1.27 -12.06 7.14
CA ARG A 50 -1.81 -10.91 7.86
C ARG A 50 -2.90 -10.26 7.02
N VAL A 51 -3.97 -9.86 7.69
CA VAL A 51 -5.09 -9.19 7.02
C VAL A 51 -4.98 -7.70 7.29
N PRO A 52 -4.98 -6.85 6.24
CA PRO A 52 -4.92 -5.40 6.44
C PRO A 52 -6.11 -4.90 7.24
N ALA A 53 -5.87 -3.98 8.17
CA ALA A 53 -6.93 -3.40 9.00
C ALA A 53 -8.00 -2.70 8.15
N TRP A 54 -7.62 -2.10 7.02
CA TRP A 54 -8.53 -1.42 6.11
C TRP A 54 -9.04 -2.32 4.96
N GLY A 55 -8.67 -3.59 4.97
CA GLY A 55 -9.01 -4.50 3.89
C GLY A 55 -8.04 -4.42 2.71
N TYR A 56 -8.34 -5.18 1.68
CA TYR A 56 -7.52 -5.26 0.48
C TYR A 56 -7.93 -4.16 -0.50
N GLU A 57 -7.54 -2.93 -0.20
CA GLU A 57 -7.99 -1.76 -0.95
C GLU A 57 -7.28 -1.64 -2.29
N ASP A 58 -8.01 -1.11 -3.28
CA ASP A 58 -7.48 -0.86 -4.62
C ASP A 58 -6.80 0.51 -4.65
N GLU A 59 -5.49 0.54 -4.80
CA GLU A 59 -4.72 1.79 -4.81
C GLU A 59 -4.91 2.63 -6.08
N ALA A 60 -5.57 2.09 -7.09
CA ALA A 60 -5.96 2.88 -8.25
C ALA A 60 -7.24 3.71 -8.00
N ASP A 61 -7.97 3.41 -6.93
CA ASP A 61 -9.18 4.15 -6.57
C ASP A 61 -8.79 5.48 -5.92
N PRO A 62 -9.21 6.62 -6.49
CA PRO A 62 -8.88 7.94 -5.93
C PRO A 62 -9.36 8.12 -4.48
N ALA A 63 -10.49 7.55 -4.11
CA ALA A 63 -11.00 7.65 -2.75
C ALA A 63 -10.10 6.91 -1.75
N VAL A 64 -9.57 5.75 -2.14
CA VAL A 64 -8.61 5.00 -1.34
C VAL A 64 -7.32 5.80 -1.17
N MET A 65 -6.80 6.38 -2.24
CA MET A 65 -5.58 7.17 -2.19
C MET A 65 -5.77 8.42 -1.33
N ALA A 66 -6.92 9.09 -1.45
CA ALA A 66 -7.22 10.25 -0.61
C ALA A 66 -7.21 9.89 0.88
N LYS A 67 -7.77 8.75 1.24
CA LYS A 67 -7.76 8.27 2.63
C LYS A 67 -6.34 8.02 3.13
N LYS A 68 -5.50 7.40 2.32
CA LYS A 68 -4.10 7.12 2.68
C LYS A 68 -3.29 8.40 2.83
N ILE A 69 -3.47 9.33 1.92
CA ILE A 69 -2.81 10.64 2.00
C ILE A 69 -3.24 11.36 3.29
N GLY A 70 -4.53 11.36 3.57
CA GLY A 70 -5.06 12.00 4.78
C GLY A 70 -4.51 11.36 6.06
N ALA A 71 -4.42 10.05 6.11
CA ALA A 71 -3.86 9.33 7.26
C ALA A 71 -2.39 9.66 7.44
N ALA A 72 -1.60 9.66 6.38
CA ALA A 72 -0.18 10.01 6.43
C ALA A 72 0.02 11.46 6.91
N ALA A 73 -0.72 12.39 6.34
CA ALA A 73 -0.64 13.81 6.72
C ALA A 73 -1.02 14.01 8.19
N GLY A 74 -2.05 13.31 8.66
CA GLY A 74 -2.50 13.37 10.04
C GLY A 74 -1.49 12.81 11.04
N HIS A 75 -0.51 12.05 10.58
CA HIS A 75 0.51 11.42 11.42
C HIS A 75 1.92 11.95 11.14
N GLY A 76 2.03 13.09 10.50
CA GLY A 76 3.30 13.80 10.37
C GLY A 76 4.08 13.55 9.09
N VAL A 77 3.56 12.76 8.16
CA VAL A 77 4.19 12.59 6.85
C VAL A 77 3.58 13.61 5.88
N ASP A 78 4.40 14.51 5.36
CA ASP A 78 3.90 15.59 4.52
C ASP A 78 4.24 15.43 3.04
N THR A 79 5.03 14.44 2.68
CA THR A 79 5.49 14.24 1.30
C THR A 79 5.61 12.76 1.00
N PHE A 80 5.06 12.35 -0.14
CA PHE A 80 5.33 11.02 -0.69
C PHE A 80 6.29 11.14 -1.87
N LEU A 81 7.30 10.27 -1.88
CA LEU A 81 8.21 10.10 -2.99
C LEU A 81 7.78 8.84 -3.70
N PHE A 82 7.01 8.99 -4.76
CA PHE A 82 6.45 7.84 -5.47
C PHE A 82 7.55 7.09 -6.21
N ASP A 83 7.57 5.79 -6.00
CA ASP A 83 8.40 4.86 -6.75
C ASP A 83 7.53 4.26 -7.86
N TRP A 84 7.97 4.42 -9.06
CA TRP A 84 7.15 4.13 -10.23
C TRP A 84 7.61 2.88 -10.97
#